data_26797e64e04d4e440ac3b1ca3ccbce87
#
_entry.id   26797e64e04d4e440ac3b1ca3ccbce87
#
_cell.length_a   1.000
_cell.length_b   1.000
_cell.length_c   1.000
_cell.angle_alpha   90.00
_cell.angle_beta   90.00
_cell.angle_gamma   90.00
#
_symmetry.space_group_name_H-M   'P 1'
#
loop_
_entity.id
_entity.type
_entity.pdbx_description
1 polymer ?
#
loop_
_entity_poly.entity_id
_entity_poly.type
_entity_poly.pdbx_seq_one_letter_code
_entity_poly.pdbx_strand_id
1 'polypeptide(L)'
;MCGGTQLASGRGELLSPLPSMPECGVVVCKPDFSVSTPELFRRLDAVKLRCHPDTQGIIELLREGNLPKIARRMYNVFEDVPDRRHNEIAAIKSKMLDCGALGAVMTGTGSAVFGLYDDEKAVERSVRALHREWRCVAPTKIMPRIDV
;
A
#
# COMPACT_ATOMS: atom_id res chain seq x y z
N MET A 1 0.83 17.89 11.88
CA MET A 1 0.85 16.76 10.92
C MET A 1 0.90 17.36 9.52
N CYS A 2 1.94 17.06 8.75
CA CYS A 2 2.04 17.58 7.38
C CYS A 2 1.20 16.69 6.45
N GLY A 3 0.31 17.28 5.68
CA GLY A 3 -0.47 16.55 4.66
C GLY A 3 0.30 16.40 3.34
N GLY A 4 -0.30 15.68 2.38
CA GLY A 4 0.25 15.47 1.05
C GLY A 4 1.18 14.26 0.95
N THR A 5 1.82 14.12 -0.20
CA THR A 5 2.79 13.04 -0.48
C THR A 5 4.17 13.44 0.03
N GLN A 6 4.81 12.58 0.78
CA GLN A 6 6.10 12.85 1.39
C GLN A 6 7.02 11.63 1.34
N LEU A 7 8.31 11.88 1.20
CA LEU A 7 9.35 10.89 1.42
C LEU A 7 9.76 10.93 2.89
N ALA A 8 9.57 9.82 3.59
CA ALA A 8 10.09 9.63 4.92
C ALA A 8 11.45 8.91 4.85
N SER A 9 12.45 9.44 5.53
CA SER A 9 13.80 8.87 5.62
C SER A 9 14.32 8.85 7.05
N GLY A 10 15.52 8.32 7.25
CA GLY A 10 16.05 8.06 8.58
C GLY A 10 15.24 6.96 9.28
N ARG A 11 14.77 7.23 10.49
CA ARG A 11 13.82 6.38 11.25
C ARG A 11 12.36 6.80 11.03
N GLY A 12 12.08 7.64 10.01
CA GLY A 12 10.78 8.24 9.72
C GLY A 12 10.63 9.68 10.22
N GLU A 13 11.67 10.26 10.81
CA GLU A 13 11.68 11.63 11.33
C GLU A 13 11.99 12.68 10.28
N LEU A 14 12.66 12.31 9.19
CA LEU A 14 12.98 13.22 8.11
C LEU A 14 11.91 13.12 7.02
N LEU A 15 11.14 14.18 6.85
CA LEU A 15 10.07 14.27 5.87
C LEU A 15 10.43 15.27 4.77
N SER A 16 10.43 14.81 3.53
CA SER A 16 10.64 15.64 2.35
C SER A 16 9.39 15.67 1.48
N PRO A 17 8.82 16.84 1.17
CA PRO A 17 7.63 16.93 0.33
C PRO A 17 7.92 16.43 -1.08
N LEU A 18 6.98 15.69 -1.64
CA LEU A 18 6.99 15.16 -2.99
C LEU A 18 5.83 15.75 -3.80
N PRO A 19 5.86 15.62 -5.14
CA PRO A 19 4.69 15.90 -5.97
C PRO A 19 3.47 15.12 -5.48
N SER A 20 2.30 15.75 -5.58
CA SER A 20 1.05 15.14 -5.09
C SER A 20 0.77 13.82 -5.81
N MET A 21 0.28 12.85 -5.06
CA MET A 21 -0.28 11.63 -5.62
C MET A 21 -1.48 12.00 -6.51
N PRO A 22 -1.63 11.39 -7.71
CA PRO A 22 -2.84 11.57 -8.53
C PRO A 22 -4.09 11.17 -7.77
N GLU A 23 -5.21 11.83 -8.07
CA GLU A 23 -6.50 11.45 -7.50
C GLU A 23 -6.86 10.02 -7.90
N CYS A 24 -7.22 9.21 -6.92
CA CYS A 24 -7.63 7.83 -7.15
C CYS A 24 -8.48 7.30 -6.01
N GLY A 25 -9.26 6.27 -6.32
CA GLY A 25 -9.93 5.47 -5.31
C GLY A 25 -8.94 4.58 -4.57
N VAL A 26 -9.22 4.31 -3.31
CA VAL A 26 -8.44 3.41 -2.46
C VAL A 26 -9.39 2.47 -1.75
N VAL A 27 -9.07 1.18 -1.72
CA VAL A 27 -9.74 0.22 -0.84
C VAL A 27 -8.72 -0.29 0.15
N VAL A 28 -9.05 -0.22 1.43
CA VAL A 28 -8.25 -0.77 2.53
C VAL A 28 -8.93 -2.02 3.05
N CYS A 29 -8.19 -3.10 3.21
CA CYS A 29 -8.64 -4.34 3.83
C CYS A 29 -7.67 -4.75 4.93
N LYS A 30 -8.18 -4.97 6.14
CA LYS A 30 -7.37 -5.43 7.27
C LYS A 30 -7.86 -6.82 7.69
N PRO A 31 -7.01 -7.86 7.57
CA PRO A 31 -7.31 -9.18 8.12
C PRO A 31 -7.33 -9.16 9.66
N ASP A 32 -7.90 -10.20 10.27
CA ASP A 32 -8.16 -10.25 11.71
C ASP A 32 -6.90 -10.48 12.57
N PHE A 33 -5.73 -10.72 11.97
CA PHE A 33 -4.49 -10.88 12.72
C PHE A 33 -3.73 -9.56 12.89
N SER A 34 -2.91 -9.51 13.92
CA SER A 34 -1.96 -8.43 14.17
C SER A 34 -0.51 -8.91 13.96
N VAL A 35 0.35 -7.99 13.59
CA VAL A 35 1.78 -8.25 13.40
C VAL A 35 2.57 -7.48 14.46
N SER A 36 3.50 -8.16 15.13
CA SER A 36 4.43 -7.52 16.05
C SER A 36 5.52 -6.80 15.26
N THR A 37 5.50 -5.49 15.29
CA THR A 37 6.49 -4.64 14.59
C THR A 37 7.93 -4.99 14.99
N PRO A 38 8.30 -5.11 16.29
CA PRO A 38 9.67 -5.47 16.67
C PRO A 38 10.10 -6.87 16.19
N GLU A 39 9.17 -7.83 16.17
CA GLU A 39 9.43 -9.18 15.66
C GLU A 39 9.70 -9.16 14.17
N LEU A 40 8.90 -8.41 13.41
CA LEU A 40 9.03 -8.33 11.96
C LEU A 40 10.35 -7.67 11.54
N PHE A 41 10.78 -6.61 12.25
CA PHE A 41 12.09 -6.00 12.03
C PHE A 41 13.24 -6.97 12.28
N ARG A 42 13.21 -7.73 13.38
CA ARG A 42 14.23 -8.75 13.66
C ARG A 42 14.30 -9.84 12.59
N ARG A 43 13.14 -10.23 12.04
CA ARG A 43 13.08 -11.21 10.93
C ARG A 43 13.60 -10.61 9.64
N LEU A 44 13.31 -9.34 9.37
CA LEU A 44 13.81 -8.64 8.19
C LEU A 44 15.34 -8.57 8.19
N ASP A 45 15.96 -8.27 9.33
CA ASP A 45 17.42 -8.22 9.49
C ASP A 45 18.10 -9.57 9.24
N ALA A 46 17.37 -10.67 9.44
CA ALA A 46 17.86 -12.03 9.21
C ALA A 46 17.69 -12.51 7.76
N VAL A 47 16.97 -11.78 6.93
CA VAL A 47 16.66 -12.15 5.53
C VAL A 47 17.54 -11.37 4.57
N LYS A 48 18.17 -12.05 3.62
CA LYS A 48 18.80 -11.38 2.49
C LYS A 48 17.74 -10.88 1.53
N LEU A 49 17.52 -9.57 1.51
CA LEU A 49 16.55 -8.94 0.61
C LEU A 49 16.98 -9.15 -0.85
N ARG A 50 16.02 -9.58 -1.67
CA ARG A 50 16.22 -9.78 -3.11
C ARG A 50 15.99 -8.51 -3.91
N CYS A 51 15.12 -7.64 -3.41
CA CYS A 51 14.72 -6.40 -4.05
C CYS A 51 14.78 -5.24 -3.05
N HIS A 52 14.94 -4.05 -3.57
CA HIS A 52 14.82 -2.80 -2.82
C HIS A 52 13.73 -1.93 -3.47
N PRO A 53 13.04 -1.08 -2.68
CA PRO A 53 12.08 -0.14 -3.23
C PRO A 53 12.75 0.78 -4.28
N ASP A 54 12.10 0.93 -5.44
CA ASP A 54 12.52 1.89 -6.47
C ASP A 54 11.98 3.29 -6.14
N THR A 55 12.50 3.88 -5.08
CA THR A 55 12.04 5.17 -4.57
C THR A 55 12.21 6.27 -5.61
N GLN A 56 13.36 6.32 -6.30
CA GLN A 56 13.61 7.33 -7.32
C GLN A 56 12.64 7.21 -8.50
N GLY A 57 12.39 5.99 -8.98
CA GLY A 57 11.44 5.75 -10.05
C GLY A 57 10.00 6.12 -9.66
N ILE A 58 9.58 5.90 -8.40
CA ILE A 58 8.26 6.35 -7.92
C ILE A 58 8.19 7.89 -7.89
N ILE A 59 9.25 8.58 -7.45
CA ILE A 59 9.29 10.06 -7.44
C ILE A 59 9.13 10.62 -8.84
N GLU A 60 9.79 10.04 -9.84
CA GLU A 60 9.67 10.45 -11.24
C GLU A 60 8.24 10.25 -11.76
N LEU A 61 7.64 9.10 -11.45
CA LEU A 61 6.25 8.81 -11.84
C LEU A 61 5.22 9.71 -11.13
N LEU A 62 5.49 10.15 -9.91
CA LEU A 62 4.67 11.16 -9.23
C LEU A 62 4.74 12.50 -9.98
N ARG A 63 5.91 12.91 -10.46
CA ARG A 63 6.05 14.13 -11.30
C ARG A 63 5.29 14.01 -12.62
N GLU A 64 5.26 12.82 -13.22
CA GLU A 64 4.50 12.54 -14.44
C GLU A 64 2.99 12.41 -14.18
N GLY A 65 2.55 12.22 -12.94
CA GLY A 65 1.17 11.93 -12.58
C GLY A 65 0.67 10.58 -13.11
N ASN A 66 1.57 9.60 -13.29
CA ASN A 66 1.26 8.31 -13.91
C ASN A 66 0.78 7.27 -12.89
N LEU A 67 -0.49 7.34 -12.51
CA LEU A 67 -1.09 6.46 -11.50
C LEU A 67 -0.90 4.96 -11.78
N PRO A 68 -1.16 4.42 -13.00
CA PRO A 68 -0.98 3.00 -13.25
C PRO A 68 0.46 2.51 -13.03
N LYS A 69 1.46 3.30 -13.43
CA LYS A 69 2.87 2.94 -13.24
C LYS A 69 3.28 3.07 -11.78
N ILE A 70 2.78 4.07 -11.05
CA ILE A 70 2.99 4.21 -9.60
C ILE A 70 2.46 2.95 -8.89
N ALA A 71 1.21 2.58 -9.16
CA ALA A 71 0.56 1.44 -8.53
C ALA A 71 1.32 0.12 -8.75
N ARG A 72 1.87 -0.08 -9.95
CA ARG A 72 2.68 -1.28 -10.28
C ARG A 72 4.05 -1.31 -9.62
N ARG A 73 4.58 -0.16 -9.20
CA ARG A 73 5.89 -0.05 -8.52
C ARG A 73 5.78 -0.03 -7.00
N MET A 74 4.57 -0.02 -6.45
CA MET A 74 4.40 -0.16 -5.01
C MET A 74 5.03 -1.46 -4.52
N TYR A 75 5.85 -1.35 -3.50
CA TYR A 75 6.58 -2.47 -2.92
C TYR A 75 6.74 -2.26 -1.42
N ASN A 76 6.61 -3.35 -0.67
CA ASN A 76 6.83 -3.34 0.77
C ASN A 76 7.78 -4.49 1.16
N VAL A 77 8.96 -4.13 1.61
CA VAL A 77 10.02 -5.07 2.01
C VAL A 77 9.57 -6.09 3.07
N PHE A 78 8.61 -5.73 3.91
CA PHE A 78 8.08 -6.63 4.93
C PHE A 78 7.26 -7.80 4.34
N GLU A 79 6.77 -7.68 3.11
CA GLU A 79 6.10 -8.79 2.42
C GLU A 79 7.08 -9.91 2.02
N ASP A 80 8.39 -9.61 1.92
CA ASP A 80 9.42 -10.60 1.61
C ASP A 80 9.84 -11.43 2.83
N VAL A 81 9.48 -11.02 4.03
CA VAL A 81 9.78 -11.77 5.26
C VAL A 81 8.90 -13.04 5.28
N PRO A 82 9.51 -14.23 5.43
CA PRO A 82 8.74 -15.47 5.48
C PRO A 82 7.77 -15.49 6.67
N ASP A 83 6.48 -15.45 6.38
CA ASP A 83 5.41 -15.52 7.36
C ASP A 83 4.17 -16.18 6.74
N ARG A 84 3.61 -17.20 7.40
CA ARG A 84 2.40 -17.90 6.91
C ARG A 84 1.19 -16.96 6.78
N ARG A 85 1.14 -15.91 7.61
CA ARG A 85 0.09 -14.88 7.55
C ARG A 85 0.12 -14.08 6.26
N HIS A 86 1.28 -14.03 5.56
CA HIS A 86 1.40 -13.40 4.25
C HIS A 86 0.61 -14.11 3.16
N ASN A 87 0.21 -15.36 3.34
CA ASN A 87 -0.72 -16.03 2.42
C ASN A 87 -2.07 -15.32 2.38
N GLU A 88 -2.56 -14.83 3.52
CA GLU A 88 -3.80 -14.06 3.58
C GLU A 88 -3.62 -12.66 2.96
N ILE A 89 -2.48 -12.02 3.19
CA ILE A 89 -2.10 -10.77 2.52
C ILE A 89 -2.11 -10.95 1.00
N ALA A 90 -1.50 -12.02 0.50
CA ALA A 90 -1.47 -12.35 -0.93
C ALA A 90 -2.88 -12.60 -1.49
N ALA A 91 -3.75 -13.28 -0.73
CA ALA A 91 -5.14 -13.51 -1.14
C ALA A 91 -5.93 -12.20 -1.25
N ILE A 92 -5.77 -11.28 -0.30
CA ILE A 92 -6.39 -9.95 -0.36
C ILE A 92 -5.91 -9.18 -1.59
N LYS A 93 -4.59 -9.15 -1.81
CA LYS A 93 -3.98 -8.46 -2.98
C LYS A 93 -4.50 -9.04 -4.29
N SER A 94 -4.52 -10.37 -4.43
CA SER A 94 -5.04 -11.04 -5.63
C SER A 94 -6.49 -10.65 -5.89
N LYS A 95 -7.34 -10.69 -4.85
CA LYS A 95 -8.76 -10.31 -4.97
C LYS A 95 -8.95 -8.85 -5.36
N MET A 96 -8.12 -7.93 -4.83
CA MET A 96 -8.14 -6.52 -5.24
C MET A 96 -7.79 -6.37 -6.73
N LEU A 97 -6.72 -7.04 -7.19
CA LEU A 97 -6.29 -7.01 -8.59
C LEU A 97 -7.36 -7.60 -9.52
N ASP A 98 -7.97 -8.72 -9.17
CA ASP A 98 -9.06 -9.36 -9.92
C ASP A 98 -10.28 -8.45 -10.05
N CYS A 99 -10.51 -7.57 -9.05
CA CYS A 99 -11.58 -6.57 -9.07
C CYS A 99 -11.21 -5.28 -9.80
N GLY A 100 -10.00 -5.16 -10.33
CA GLY A 100 -9.56 -4.02 -11.13
C GLY A 100 -8.67 -3.01 -10.41
N ALA A 101 -8.04 -3.37 -9.29
CA ALA A 101 -6.98 -2.55 -8.71
C ALA A 101 -5.81 -2.42 -9.68
N LEU A 102 -5.25 -1.23 -9.81
CA LEU A 102 -4.03 -0.96 -10.58
C LEU A 102 -2.79 -1.54 -9.91
N GLY A 103 -2.84 -1.69 -8.60
CA GLY A 103 -1.83 -2.30 -7.75
C GLY A 103 -2.35 -2.42 -6.33
N ALA A 104 -1.78 -3.35 -5.56
CA ALA A 104 -2.12 -3.58 -4.16
C ALA A 104 -0.87 -3.94 -3.36
N VAL A 105 -0.76 -3.42 -2.15
CA VAL A 105 0.41 -3.61 -1.27
C VAL A 105 0.00 -3.57 0.20
N MET A 106 0.72 -4.30 1.02
CA MET A 106 0.60 -4.20 2.48
C MET A 106 1.14 -2.86 2.97
N THR A 107 0.49 -2.21 3.92
CA THR A 107 0.95 -0.94 4.50
C THR A 107 1.78 -1.15 5.76
N GLY A 108 2.91 -0.46 5.85
CA GLY A 108 3.82 -0.54 6.99
C GLY A 108 4.25 -1.97 7.33
N THR A 109 4.22 -2.32 8.59
CA THR A 109 4.51 -3.69 9.06
C THR A 109 3.30 -4.64 8.93
N GLY A 110 2.20 -4.18 8.38
CA GLY A 110 0.97 -4.92 8.18
C GLY A 110 0.05 -4.81 9.41
N SER A 111 -1.05 -5.49 9.41
CA SER A 111 -1.57 -6.46 8.43
C SER A 111 -2.44 -5.85 7.34
N ALA A 112 -2.73 -4.54 7.41
CA ALA A 112 -3.61 -3.90 6.43
C ALA A 112 -2.99 -3.88 5.03
N VAL A 113 -3.83 -4.09 4.03
CA VAL A 113 -3.52 -4.02 2.59
C VAL A 113 -4.34 -2.90 1.98
N PHE A 114 -3.77 -2.15 1.06
CA PHE A 114 -4.54 -1.22 0.25
C PHE A 114 -4.31 -1.43 -1.24
N GLY A 115 -5.34 -1.16 -2.02
CA GLY A 115 -5.30 -1.15 -3.47
C GLY A 115 -5.64 0.22 -4.02
N LEU A 116 -5.05 0.59 -5.15
CA LEU A 116 -5.30 1.83 -5.88
C LEU A 116 -6.16 1.57 -7.12
N TYR A 117 -7.11 2.46 -7.39
CA TYR A 117 -8.12 2.32 -8.44
C TYR A 117 -8.32 3.63 -9.20
N ASP A 118 -8.47 3.55 -10.50
CA ASP A 118 -8.86 4.65 -11.38
C ASP A 118 -10.35 4.60 -11.81
N ASP A 119 -11.07 3.56 -11.39
CA ASP A 119 -12.47 3.31 -11.70
C ASP A 119 -13.30 3.10 -10.43
N GLU A 120 -14.35 3.91 -10.25
CA GLU A 120 -15.23 3.83 -9.07
C GLU A 120 -16.02 2.52 -9.01
N LYS A 121 -16.41 1.95 -10.16
CA LYS A 121 -17.07 0.64 -10.22
C LYS A 121 -16.13 -0.49 -9.79
N ALA A 122 -14.84 -0.37 -10.05
CA ALA A 122 -13.85 -1.32 -9.58
C ALA A 122 -13.69 -1.25 -8.06
N VAL A 123 -13.72 -0.06 -7.47
CA VAL A 123 -13.77 0.13 -6.01
C VAL A 123 -14.96 -0.59 -5.41
N GLU A 124 -16.17 -0.38 -5.94
CA GLU A 124 -17.38 -1.02 -5.45
C GLU A 124 -17.35 -2.55 -5.57
N ARG A 125 -16.85 -3.07 -6.69
CA ARG A 125 -16.67 -4.53 -6.88
C ARG A 125 -15.72 -5.10 -5.84
N SER A 126 -14.60 -4.42 -5.62
CA SER A 126 -13.57 -4.82 -4.67
C SER A 126 -14.10 -4.86 -3.24
N VAL A 127 -14.79 -3.81 -2.81
CA VAL A 127 -15.40 -3.74 -1.48
C VAL A 127 -16.38 -4.89 -1.27
N ARG A 128 -17.27 -5.14 -2.24
CA ARG A 128 -18.25 -6.24 -2.14
C ARG A 128 -17.57 -7.63 -2.11
N ALA A 129 -16.54 -7.82 -2.93
CA ALA A 129 -15.82 -9.09 -2.98
C ALA A 129 -15.05 -9.36 -1.69
N LEU A 130 -14.37 -8.35 -1.15
CA LEU A 130 -13.58 -8.46 0.07
C LEU A 130 -14.47 -8.65 1.31
N HIS A 131 -15.60 -7.97 1.42
CA HIS A 131 -16.54 -8.12 2.55
C HIS A 131 -17.11 -9.53 2.70
N ARG A 132 -17.02 -10.39 1.69
CA ARG A 132 -17.44 -11.79 1.80
C ARG A 132 -16.53 -12.61 2.71
N GLU A 133 -15.28 -12.21 2.86
CA GLU A 133 -14.25 -12.96 3.59
C GLU A 133 -13.62 -12.17 4.73
N TRP A 134 -13.59 -10.84 4.63
CA TRP A 134 -12.96 -9.97 5.63
C TRP A 134 -13.95 -8.93 6.16
N ARG A 135 -13.92 -8.72 7.48
CA ARG A 135 -14.86 -7.80 8.16
C ARG A 135 -14.44 -6.34 8.02
N CYS A 136 -13.12 -6.07 8.07
CA CYS A 136 -12.59 -4.73 8.04
C CYS A 136 -12.18 -4.35 6.62
N VAL A 137 -13.13 -3.80 5.86
CA VAL A 137 -12.92 -3.29 4.49
C VAL A 137 -13.51 -1.89 4.41
N ALA A 138 -12.76 -0.94 3.88
CA ALA A 138 -13.21 0.44 3.74
C ALA A 138 -12.74 1.06 2.41
N PRO A 139 -13.66 1.66 1.64
CA PRO A 139 -13.28 2.52 0.52
C PRO A 139 -12.89 3.91 1.04
N THR A 140 -11.92 4.53 0.37
CA THR A 140 -11.52 5.92 0.60
C THR A 140 -10.97 6.52 -0.69
N LYS A 141 -10.47 7.74 -0.61
CA LYS A 141 -9.83 8.45 -1.74
C LYS A 141 -8.54 9.09 -1.27
N ILE A 142 -7.63 9.30 -2.21
CA ILE A 142 -6.47 10.15 -1.96
C ILE A 142 -6.97 11.57 -1.66
N MET A 143 -6.54 12.12 -0.54
CA MET A 143 -6.87 13.49 -0.15
C MET A 143 -5.78 14.43 -0.69
N PRO A 144 -6.16 15.53 -1.36
CA PRO A 144 -5.20 16.56 -1.72
C PRO A 144 -4.59 17.17 -0.46
N ARG A 145 -3.42 17.80 -0.60
CA ARG A 145 -2.80 18.54 0.50
C ARG A 145 -3.77 19.61 1.00
N ILE A 146 -4.09 19.57 2.27
CA ILE A 146 -4.82 20.66 2.92
C ILE A 146 -3.77 21.72 3.26
N ASP A 147 -3.76 22.81 2.53
CA ASP A 147 -2.99 24.00 2.88
C ASP A 147 -3.72 24.67 4.06
N VAL A 148 -3.10 24.53 5.21
CA VAL A 148 -3.57 25.16 6.47
C VAL A 148 -2.90 26.49 6.61
#